data_4ae686e9415afba6c1c784121f3ddfad
#
_entry.id   4ae686e9415afba6c1c784121f3ddfad
#
_cell.length_a   1.000
_cell.length_b   1.000
_cell.length_c   1.000
_cell.angle_alpha   90.00
_cell.angle_beta   90.00
_cell.angle_gamma   90.00
#
_symmetry.space_group_name_H-M   'P 1'
#
loop_
_entity.id
_entity.type
_entity.pdbx_description
1 polymer ?
#
loop_
_entity_poly.entity_id
_entity_poly.type
_entity_poly.pdbx_seq_one_letter_code
_entity_poly.pdbx_strand_id
1 'polypeptide(L)'
;MSIIVAKNENLIHHTFDKQIIEETMDRYGIERQSLVAMEELSEMQKAISKLVRNPEESTKPLEFKGLRHNLIEEMADVLICMDQLIEYYQIERPE
;
A
#
# COMPACT_ATOMS: atom_id res chain seq x y z
N MET A 1 3.39 -5.86 -9.63
CA MET A 1 3.60 -5.56 -8.21
C MET A 1 4.92 -6.05 -7.69
N SER A 2 5.26 -7.30 -7.94
CA SER A 2 6.56 -7.84 -7.53
C SER A 2 7.75 -7.09 -8.09
N ILE A 3 7.64 -6.51 -9.30
CA ILE A 3 8.72 -5.75 -9.92
C ILE A 3 9.04 -4.50 -9.11
N ILE A 4 8.02 -3.78 -8.67
CA ILE A 4 8.19 -2.57 -7.87
C ILE A 4 8.79 -2.93 -6.51
N VAL A 5 8.30 -3.98 -5.89
CA VAL A 5 8.82 -4.47 -4.61
C VAL A 5 10.28 -4.87 -4.75
N ALA A 6 10.64 -5.60 -5.81
CA ALA A 6 12.02 -6.03 -6.03
C ALA A 6 12.99 -4.86 -6.19
N LYS A 7 12.58 -3.81 -6.93
CA LYS A 7 13.42 -2.62 -7.15
C LYS A 7 13.61 -1.79 -5.90
N ASN A 8 12.66 -1.83 -4.99
CA ASN A 8 12.66 -1.01 -3.79
C ASN A 8 12.71 -1.85 -2.52
N GLU A 9 13.25 -3.04 -2.61
CA GLU A 9 13.32 -3.97 -1.50
C GLU A 9 13.90 -3.34 -0.24
N ASN A 10 15.05 -2.68 -0.36
CA ASN A 10 15.70 -2.02 0.78
C ASN A 10 14.85 -0.89 1.34
N LEU A 11 14.18 -0.13 0.47
CA LEU A 11 13.32 0.96 0.89
C LEU A 11 12.13 0.44 1.70
N ILE A 12 11.49 -0.63 1.24
CA ILE A 12 10.36 -1.23 1.94
C ILE A 12 10.79 -1.77 3.30
N HIS A 13 11.92 -2.48 3.36
CA HIS A 13 12.43 -3.03 4.62
C HIS A 13 12.80 -1.96 5.63
N HIS A 14 13.27 -0.80 5.17
CA HIS A 14 13.66 0.31 6.05
C HIS A 14 12.51 1.26 6.38
N THR A 15 11.43 1.23 5.58
CA THR A 15 10.30 2.13 5.78
C THR A 15 9.40 1.68 6.93
N PHE A 16 9.26 0.38 7.14
CA PHE A 16 8.34 -0.16 8.14
C PHE A 16 9.10 -0.87 9.24
N ASP A 17 9.18 -0.22 10.38
CA ASP A 17 9.82 -0.75 11.58
C ASP A 17 8.94 -1.85 12.18
N LYS A 18 9.51 -3.04 12.38
CA LYS A 18 8.81 -4.17 12.94
C LYS A 18 8.23 -3.87 14.32
N GLN A 19 8.97 -3.14 15.14
CA GLN A 19 8.52 -2.77 16.47
C GLN A 19 7.28 -1.87 16.42
N ILE A 20 7.27 -0.91 15.49
CA ILE A 20 6.11 -0.03 15.30
C ILE A 20 4.90 -0.83 14.84
N ILE A 21 5.10 -1.79 13.95
CA ILE A 21 4.03 -2.68 13.50
C ILE A 21 3.46 -3.47 14.66
N GLU A 22 4.32 -4.08 15.48
CA GLU A 22 3.89 -4.84 16.65
C GLU A 22 3.14 -3.97 17.65
N GLU A 23 3.64 -2.79 17.95
CA GLU A 23 2.97 -1.84 18.84
C GLU A 23 1.59 -1.42 18.31
N THR A 24 1.50 -1.18 17.02
CA THR A 24 0.23 -0.83 16.38
C THR A 24 -0.77 -1.97 16.50
N MET A 25 -0.32 -3.19 16.25
CA MET A 25 -1.17 -4.37 16.34
C MET A 25 -1.64 -4.63 17.77
N ASP A 26 -0.74 -4.45 18.74
CA ASP A 26 -1.09 -4.60 20.17
C ASP A 26 -2.10 -3.54 20.58
N ARG A 27 -1.96 -2.32 20.09
CA ARG A 27 -2.82 -1.21 20.48
C ARG A 27 -4.22 -1.29 19.88
N TYR A 28 -4.32 -1.64 18.60
CA TYR A 28 -5.59 -1.57 17.86
C TYR A 28 -6.22 -2.93 17.57
N GLY A 29 -5.43 -4.01 17.60
CA GLY A 29 -5.89 -5.36 17.36
C GLY A 29 -6.05 -5.72 15.90
N ILE A 30 -6.06 -7.04 15.64
CA ILE A 30 -6.10 -7.57 14.27
C ILE A 30 -7.43 -7.27 13.58
N GLU A 31 -8.54 -7.30 14.30
CA GLU A 31 -9.84 -7.04 13.68
C GLU A 31 -9.91 -5.65 13.09
N ARG A 32 -9.53 -4.63 13.88
CA ARG A 32 -9.51 -3.25 13.41
C ARG A 32 -8.52 -3.06 12.27
N GLN A 33 -7.31 -3.61 12.40
CA GLN A 33 -6.29 -3.44 11.37
C GLN A 33 -6.66 -4.17 10.08
N SER A 34 -7.38 -5.27 10.16
CA SER A 34 -7.91 -5.95 8.98
C SER A 34 -8.96 -5.10 8.27
N LEU A 35 -9.84 -4.44 9.00
CA LEU A 35 -10.82 -3.53 8.42
C LEU A 35 -10.14 -2.32 7.76
N VAL A 36 -9.11 -1.77 8.38
CA VAL A 36 -8.31 -0.70 7.80
C VAL A 36 -7.64 -1.18 6.51
N ALA A 37 -7.08 -2.38 6.50
CA ALA A 37 -6.46 -2.95 5.31
C ALA A 37 -7.47 -3.08 4.16
N MET A 38 -8.68 -3.53 4.45
CA MET A 38 -9.74 -3.62 3.44
C MET A 38 -10.11 -2.26 2.88
N GLU A 39 -10.19 -1.24 3.74
CA GLU A 39 -10.47 0.13 3.34
C GLU A 39 -9.36 0.67 2.44
N GLU A 40 -8.10 0.48 2.82
CA GLU A 40 -6.95 0.93 2.02
C GLU A 40 -6.88 0.23 0.67
N LEU A 41 -7.21 -1.06 0.62
CA LEU A 41 -7.30 -1.79 -0.65
C LEU A 41 -8.39 -1.21 -1.55
N SER A 42 -9.52 -0.82 -0.96
CA SER A 42 -10.61 -0.18 -1.70
C SER A 42 -10.17 1.18 -2.27
N GLU A 43 -9.44 1.98 -1.50
CA GLU A 43 -8.92 3.27 -1.94
C GLU A 43 -7.90 3.10 -3.07
N MET A 44 -7.03 2.09 -2.98
CA MET A 44 -6.09 1.77 -4.03
C MET A 44 -6.81 1.36 -5.32
N GLN A 45 -7.86 0.56 -5.20
CA GLN A 45 -8.68 0.15 -6.32
C GLN A 45 -9.30 1.36 -7.04
N LYS A 46 -9.80 2.32 -6.29
CA LYS A 46 -10.34 3.57 -6.85
C LYS A 46 -9.27 4.36 -7.58
N ALA A 47 -8.07 4.45 -7.00
CA ALA A 47 -6.96 5.17 -7.60
C ALA A 47 -6.55 4.55 -8.94
N ILE A 48 -6.50 3.23 -9.02
CA ILE A 48 -6.22 2.50 -10.26
C ILE A 48 -7.31 2.78 -11.30
N SER A 49 -8.57 2.71 -10.89
CA SER A 49 -9.70 2.96 -11.77
C SER A 49 -9.65 4.35 -12.39
N LYS A 50 -9.29 5.36 -11.61
CA LYS A 50 -9.16 6.74 -12.12
C LYS A 50 -8.08 6.85 -13.18
N LEU A 51 -6.95 6.16 -13.01
CA LEU A 51 -5.89 6.16 -14.02
C LEU A 51 -6.32 5.45 -15.30
N VAL A 52 -7.04 4.35 -15.19
CA VAL A 52 -7.56 3.63 -16.37
C VAL A 52 -8.52 4.51 -17.17
N ARG A 53 -9.37 5.26 -16.48
CA ARG A 53 -10.34 6.15 -17.14
C ARG A 53 -9.74 7.44 -17.67
N ASN A 54 -8.54 7.80 -17.21
CA ASN A 54 -7.86 9.04 -17.59
C ASN A 54 -6.44 8.73 -18.07
N PRO A 55 -6.30 8.06 -19.21
CA PRO A 55 -4.98 7.68 -19.71
C PRO A 55 -4.14 8.91 -20.05
N GLU A 56 -2.83 8.75 -19.94
CA GLU A 56 -1.86 9.84 -20.10
C GLU A 56 -2.05 10.60 -21.43
N GLU A 57 -2.35 9.89 -22.52
CA GLU A 57 -2.49 10.46 -23.85
C GLU A 57 -3.65 11.45 -23.97
N SER A 58 -4.68 11.28 -23.17
CA SER A 58 -5.91 12.09 -23.25
C SER A 58 -6.18 12.95 -22.03
N THR A 59 -5.31 12.88 -21.02
CA THR A 59 -5.47 13.62 -19.78
C THR A 59 -4.46 14.76 -19.71
N LYS A 60 -4.87 15.89 -19.15
CA LYS A 60 -3.96 17.01 -18.94
C LYS A 60 -2.78 16.57 -18.07
N PRO A 61 -1.55 16.99 -18.40
CA PRO A 61 -0.37 16.52 -17.68
C PRO A 61 -0.41 16.70 -16.16
N LEU A 62 -0.91 17.82 -15.67
CA LEU A 62 -0.99 18.06 -14.21
C LEU A 62 -2.03 17.17 -13.55
N GLU A 63 -3.15 16.93 -14.21
CA GLU A 63 -4.18 16.02 -13.69
C GLU A 63 -3.67 14.59 -13.65
N PHE A 64 -3.00 14.13 -14.71
CA PHE A 64 -2.43 12.80 -14.76
C PHE A 64 -1.38 12.61 -13.67
N LYS A 65 -0.51 13.61 -13.47
CA LYS A 65 0.50 13.58 -12.43
C LYS A 65 -0.12 13.46 -11.04
N GLY A 66 -1.22 14.19 -10.80
CA GLY A 66 -1.96 14.12 -9.54
C GLY A 66 -2.60 12.76 -9.30
N LEU A 67 -3.18 12.16 -10.33
CA LEU A 67 -3.76 10.81 -10.23
C LEU A 67 -2.70 9.76 -9.95
N ARG A 68 -1.55 9.88 -10.61
CA ARG A 68 -0.42 8.99 -10.40
C ARG A 68 0.12 9.13 -8.97
N HIS A 69 0.26 10.36 -8.49
CA HIS A 69 0.71 10.62 -7.12
C HIS A 69 -0.25 10.01 -6.09
N ASN A 70 -1.54 10.18 -6.31
CA ASN A 70 -2.57 9.57 -5.44
C ASN A 70 -2.44 8.05 -5.38
N LEU A 71 -2.19 7.41 -6.52
CA LEU A 71 -1.98 5.96 -6.53
C LEU A 71 -0.75 5.56 -5.71
N ILE A 72 0.34 6.33 -5.82
CA ILE A 72 1.55 6.06 -5.05
C ILE A 72 1.27 6.13 -3.55
N GLU A 73 0.52 7.12 -3.10
CA GLU A 73 0.14 7.25 -1.69
C GLU A 73 -0.70 6.06 -1.23
N GLU A 74 -1.69 5.64 -2.02
CA GLU A 74 -2.52 4.49 -1.69
C GLU A 74 -1.72 3.18 -1.67
N MET A 75 -0.76 3.04 -2.58
CA MET A 75 0.11 1.87 -2.58
C MET A 75 0.96 1.80 -1.31
N ALA A 76 1.47 2.94 -0.83
CA ALA A 76 2.24 3.01 0.40
C ALA A 76 1.38 2.56 1.59
N ASP A 77 0.14 3.04 1.68
CA ASP A 77 -0.79 2.67 2.74
C ASP A 77 -1.10 1.17 2.73
N VAL A 78 -1.31 0.60 1.54
CA VAL A 78 -1.55 -0.83 1.38
C VAL A 78 -0.33 -1.66 1.81
N LEU A 79 0.88 -1.21 1.47
CA LEU A 79 2.10 -1.91 1.87
C LEU A 79 2.26 -1.96 3.38
N ILE A 80 1.92 -0.88 4.08
CA ILE A 80 1.93 -0.85 5.55
C ILE A 80 0.95 -1.88 6.10
N CYS A 81 -0.26 -1.91 5.56
CA CYS A 81 -1.28 -2.87 5.99
C CYS A 81 -0.85 -4.31 5.72
N MET A 82 -0.22 -4.57 4.58
CA MET A 82 0.31 -5.89 4.26
C MET A 82 1.37 -6.33 5.27
N ASP A 83 2.28 -5.43 5.65
CA ASP A 83 3.30 -5.74 6.63
C ASP A 83 2.68 -6.10 7.99
N GLN A 84 1.64 -5.39 8.40
CA GLN A 84 0.92 -5.70 9.64
C GLN A 84 0.31 -7.10 9.61
N LEU A 85 -0.33 -7.46 8.51
CA LEU A 85 -0.96 -8.77 8.37
C LEU A 85 0.08 -9.89 8.28
N ILE A 86 1.17 -9.66 7.56
CA ILE A 86 2.28 -10.61 7.46
C ILE A 86 2.85 -10.90 8.84
N GLU A 87 3.10 -9.86 9.62
CA GLU A 87 3.65 -10.02 10.96
C GLU A 87 2.68 -10.72 11.90
N TYR A 88 1.41 -10.33 11.88
CA TYR A 88 0.42 -10.93 12.77
C TYR A 88 0.21 -12.41 12.51
N TYR A 89 0.06 -12.77 11.23
CA TYR A 89 -0.23 -14.16 10.83
C TYR A 89 1.03 -14.98 10.59
N GLN A 90 2.21 -14.39 10.78
CA GLN A 90 3.50 -15.06 10.55
C GLN A 90 3.59 -15.67 9.16
N ILE A 91 3.22 -14.88 8.16
CA ILE A 91 3.24 -15.29 6.76
C ILE A 91 4.66 -15.14 6.22
N GLU A 92 5.19 -16.19 5.55
CA GLU A 92 6.48 -16.08 4.89
C GLU A 92 6.33 -15.22 3.64
N ARG A 93 7.25 -14.27 3.49
CA ARG A 93 7.26 -13.44 2.28
C ARG A 93 7.75 -14.25 1.10
N PRO A 94 7.12 -14.11 -0.06
CA PRO A 94 7.63 -14.72 -1.28
C PRO A 94 8.97 -14.09 -1.64
N GLU A 95 9.91 -14.92 -2.08
CA GLU A 95 11.24 -14.49 -2.51
C GLU A 95 11.24 -13.92 -3.92
#